data_66a99b83467c3445a6aad74688112b3c
#
_entry.id   66a99b83467c3445a6aad74688112b3c
#
_cell.length_a   1.000
_cell.length_b   1.000
_cell.length_c   1.000
_cell.angle_alpha   90.00
_cell.angle_beta   90.00
_cell.angle_gamma   90.00
#
_symmetry.space_group_name_H-M   'P 1'
#
loop_
_entity.id
_entity.type
_entity.pdbx_description
1 polymer ?
#
loop_
_entity_poly.entity_id
_entity_poly.type
_entity_poly.pdbx_seq_one_letter_code
_entity_poly.pdbx_strand_id
1 'polypeptide(L)'
;HGWVLRLFFQLQHPKDWINIDDKAVGAPPMSLIPFIYWCLKGTLPVLMVAASASILLGAVETYIAALVGYIIDIVIESEASSLVAKNWALILAASVFLFFLRPTTFLISSYLQSVVLSPGLRTLVAARLHRWTLGHAKSYFDNDFAGRIAQKEVQASNALADAVVEIIHTVLFAIATVATAFLIISSVDWRVGLLVVFWFVGFY
;
A
#
# COMPACT_ATOMS: atom_id res chain seq x y z
N HIS A 1 -19.48 -19.22 -14.96
CA HIS A 1 -18.02 -19.31 -15.17
C HIS A 1 -17.41 -18.08 -15.88
N GLY A 2 -18.20 -17.23 -16.59
CA GLY A 2 -17.68 -16.12 -17.39
C GLY A 2 -17.21 -14.88 -16.60
N TRP A 3 -17.67 -14.65 -15.37
CA TRP A 3 -17.31 -13.49 -14.58
C TRP A 3 -15.92 -13.61 -13.91
N VAL A 4 -15.53 -14.80 -13.50
CA VAL A 4 -14.20 -15.07 -12.94
C VAL A 4 -13.11 -14.87 -14.00
N LEU A 5 -13.35 -15.35 -15.23
CA LEU A 5 -12.46 -15.14 -16.37
C LEU A 5 -12.35 -13.64 -16.74
N ARG A 6 -13.45 -12.89 -16.69
CA ARG A 6 -13.42 -11.42 -16.92
C ARG A 6 -12.64 -10.69 -15.82
N LEU A 7 -12.80 -11.09 -14.56
CA LEU A 7 -12.03 -10.55 -13.45
C LEU A 7 -10.54 -10.88 -13.59
N PHE A 8 -10.22 -12.12 -14.02
CA PHE A 8 -8.85 -12.55 -14.29
C PHE A 8 -8.22 -11.79 -15.47
N PHE A 9 -8.98 -11.52 -16.54
CA PHE A 9 -8.54 -10.69 -17.68
C PHE A 9 -8.37 -9.22 -17.30
N GLN A 10 -9.25 -8.65 -16.49
CA GLN A 10 -9.09 -7.29 -15.95
C GLN A 10 -7.88 -7.17 -15.02
N LEU A 11 -7.59 -8.21 -14.23
CA LEU A 11 -6.39 -8.25 -13.40
C LEU A 11 -5.08 -8.39 -14.20
N GLN A 12 -5.15 -8.92 -15.43
CA GLN A 12 -4.00 -9.03 -16.35
C GLN A 12 -3.67 -7.74 -17.11
N HIS A 13 -4.59 -6.77 -17.15
CA HIS A 13 -4.36 -5.48 -17.79
C HIS A 13 -4.35 -4.32 -16.78
N PRO A 14 -3.24 -4.13 -16.03
CA PRO A 14 -3.11 -3.02 -15.07
C PRO A 14 -3.21 -1.63 -15.74
N LYS A 15 -3.15 -1.57 -17.07
CA LYS A 15 -3.36 -0.34 -17.87
C LYS A 15 -4.75 0.28 -17.69
N ASP A 16 -5.75 -0.52 -17.33
CA ASP A 16 -7.13 -0.03 -17.17
C ASP A 16 -7.37 0.62 -15.79
N TRP A 17 -6.50 0.38 -14.83
CA TRP A 17 -6.60 0.94 -13.48
C TRP A 17 -6.06 2.36 -13.38
N ILE A 18 -5.02 2.66 -14.15
CA ILE A 18 -4.42 4.00 -14.24
C ILE A 18 -4.46 4.43 -15.69
N ASN A 19 -5.29 5.43 -15.99
CA ASN A 19 -5.42 5.95 -17.34
C ASN A 19 -4.18 6.78 -17.70
N ILE A 20 -3.27 6.17 -18.46
CA ILE A 20 -2.01 6.78 -18.92
C ILE A 20 -2.27 7.90 -19.94
N ASP A 21 -3.40 7.84 -20.66
CA ASP A 21 -3.77 8.82 -21.68
C ASP A 21 -4.44 10.06 -21.09
N ASP A 22 -4.74 10.07 -19.79
CA ASP A 22 -5.31 11.24 -19.12
C ASP A 22 -4.32 12.40 -19.16
N LYS A 23 -4.70 13.42 -19.94
CA LYS A 23 -3.87 14.60 -20.14
C LYS A 23 -3.94 15.51 -18.93
N ALA A 24 -2.81 15.68 -18.25
CA ALA A 24 -2.71 16.76 -17.28
C ALA A 24 -2.86 18.10 -17.98
N VAL A 25 -3.80 18.92 -17.49
CA VAL A 25 -4.10 20.23 -18.07
C VAL A 25 -3.17 21.27 -17.46
N GLY A 26 -2.47 22.02 -18.31
CA GLY A 26 -1.63 23.16 -17.91
C GLY A 26 -0.17 22.80 -17.59
N ALA A 27 0.58 23.83 -17.22
CA ALA A 27 1.98 23.71 -16.84
C ALA A 27 2.15 22.99 -15.50
N PRO A 28 3.21 22.17 -15.32
CA PRO A 28 3.54 21.61 -14.04
C PRO A 28 3.84 22.72 -13.02
N PRO A 29 3.25 22.68 -11.82
CA PRO A 29 3.52 23.68 -10.79
C PRO A 29 4.98 23.63 -10.32
N MET A 30 5.52 24.79 -9.90
CA MET A 30 6.91 24.88 -9.40
C MET A 30 7.05 24.42 -7.95
N SER A 31 5.96 24.33 -7.19
CA SER A 31 5.97 23.87 -5.80
C SER A 31 5.71 22.37 -5.69
N LEU A 32 6.35 21.70 -4.72
CA LEU A 32 6.41 20.24 -4.62
C LEU A 32 5.02 19.60 -4.47
N ILE A 33 4.21 20.06 -3.53
CA ILE A 33 2.89 19.46 -3.25
C ILE A 33 1.91 19.59 -4.42
N PRO A 34 1.71 20.79 -5.02
CA PRO A 34 0.91 20.92 -6.23
C PRO A 34 1.45 20.13 -7.42
N PHE A 35 2.78 19.98 -7.54
CA PHE A 35 3.40 19.15 -8.59
C PHE A 35 3.04 17.68 -8.41
N ILE A 36 3.14 17.15 -7.17
CA ILE A 36 2.71 15.77 -6.86
C ILE A 36 1.23 15.58 -7.21
N TYR A 37 0.37 16.51 -6.80
CA TYR A 37 -1.05 16.46 -7.13
C TYR A 37 -1.30 16.49 -8.64
N TRP A 38 -0.61 17.36 -9.37
CA TRP A 38 -0.68 17.43 -10.83
C TRP A 38 -0.26 16.09 -11.49
N CYS A 39 0.81 15.48 -10.99
CA CYS A 39 1.29 14.18 -11.48
C CYS A 39 0.33 13.03 -11.17
N LEU A 40 -0.40 13.07 -10.04
CA LEU A 40 -1.27 12.00 -9.56
C LEU A 40 -2.75 12.23 -9.87
N LYS A 41 -3.10 13.30 -10.56
CA LYS A 41 -4.50 13.60 -10.88
C LYS A 41 -5.14 12.43 -11.64
N GLY A 42 -6.33 11.99 -11.18
CA GLY A 42 -7.05 10.86 -11.77
C GLY A 42 -6.68 9.49 -11.20
N THR A 43 -5.60 9.35 -10.41
CA THR A 43 -5.21 8.06 -9.81
C THR A 43 -5.78 7.84 -8.41
N LEU A 44 -6.47 8.83 -7.84
CA LEU A 44 -6.98 8.80 -6.46
C LEU A 44 -7.76 7.53 -6.11
N PRO A 45 -8.67 7.00 -6.93
CA PRO A 45 -9.41 5.78 -6.60
C PRO A 45 -8.48 4.57 -6.39
N VAL A 46 -7.47 4.42 -7.25
CA VAL A 46 -6.51 3.32 -7.17
C VAL A 46 -5.61 3.47 -5.93
N LEU A 47 -5.19 4.70 -5.62
CA LEU A 47 -4.43 5.00 -4.41
C LEU A 47 -5.23 4.69 -3.15
N MET A 48 -6.52 5.00 -3.12
CA MET A 48 -7.40 4.68 -1.99
C MET A 48 -7.59 3.17 -1.80
N VAL A 49 -7.76 2.41 -2.89
CA VAL A 49 -7.83 0.94 -2.82
C VAL A 49 -6.54 0.35 -2.28
N ALA A 50 -5.39 0.81 -2.77
CA ALA A 50 -4.09 0.34 -2.29
C ALA A 50 -3.83 0.75 -0.83
N ALA A 51 -4.21 1.96 -0.44
CA ALA A 51 -4.12 2.44 0.93
C ALA A 51 -4.96 1.58 1.89
N SER A 52 -6.21 1.27 1.51
CA SER A 52 -7.08 0.40 2.32
C SER A 52 -6.53 -1.02 2.45
N ALA A 53 -5.94 -1.56 1.38
CA ALA A 53 -5.29 -2.88 1.42
C ALA A 53 -4.07 -2.89 2.34
N SER A 54 -3.25 -1.83 2.36
CA SER A 54 -2.09 -1.71 3.26
C SER A 54 -2.51 -1.56 4.72
N ILE A 55 -3.57 -0.78 4.99
CA ILE A 55 -4.14 -0.63 6.33
C ILE A 55 -4.69 -1.97 6.84
N LEU A 56 -5.43 -2.68 5.99
CA LEU A 56 -5.96 -4.00 6.33
C LEU A 56 -4.85 -5.00 6.63
N LEU A 57 -3.80 -5.00 5.81
CA LEU A 57 -2.63 -5.86 6.03
C LEU A 57 -1.97 -5.57 7.38
N GLY A 58 -1.75 -4.30 7.73
CA GLY A 58 -1.17 -3.91 9.03
C GLY A 58 -2.03 -4.35 10.21
N ALA A 59 -3.35 -4.21 10.12
CA ALA A 59 -4.28 -4.69 11.12
C ALA A 59 -4.26 -6.22 11.27
N VAL A 60 -4.26 -6.96 10.17
CA VAL A 60 -4.20 -8.43 10.16
C VAL A 60 -2.90 -8.93 10.77
N GLU A 61 -1.76 -8.36 10.41
CA GLU A 61 -0.45 -8.75 10.97
C GLU A 61 -0.38 -8.51 12.48
N THR A 62 -0.92 -7.41 12.97
CA THR A 62 -0.97 -7.13 14.42
C THR A 62 -1.91 -8.08 15.15
N TYR A 63 -3.06 -8.42 14.54
CA TYR A 63 -4.01 -9.34 15.15
C TYR A 63 -3.46 -10.75 15.32
N ILE A 64 -2.49 -11.18 14.48
CA ILE A 64 -1.80 -12.46 14.63
C ILE A 64 -1.10 -12.55 16.00
N ALA A 65 -0.41 -11.49 16.41
CA ALA A 65 0.26 -11.48 17.71
C ALA A 65 -0.73 -11.66 18.88
N ALA A 66 -1.87 -10.97 18.82
CA ALA A 66 -2.94 -11.14 19.80
C ALA A 66 -3.55 -12.55 19.80
N LEU A 67 -3.77 -13.11 18.61
CA LEU A 67 -4.29 -14.46 18.45
C LEU A 67 -3.34 -15.52 19.03
N VAL A 68 -2.04 -15.37 18.80
CA VAL A 68 -1.01 -16.27 19.37
C VAL A 68 -1.02 -16.17 20.90
N GLY A 69 -1.07 -14.96 21.47
CA GLY A 69 -1.19 -14.75 22.91
C GLY A 69 -2.41 -15.46 23.49
N TYR A 70 -3.58 -15.27 22.86
CA TYR A 70 -4.82 -15.90 23.28
C TYR A 70 -4.77 -17.44 23.21
N ILE A 71 -4.15 -18.00 22.19
CA ILE A 71 -3.94 -19.45 22.07
C ILE A 71 -3.02 -19.97 23.18
N ILE A 72 -1.96 -19.23 23.51
CA ILE A 72 -1.04 -19.61 24.61
C ILE A 72 -1.78 -19.65 25.95
N ASP A 73 -2.61 -18.65 26.24
CA ASP A 73 -3.41 -18.61 27.49
C ASP A 73 -4.31 -19.84 27.59
N ILE A 74 -5.00 -20.20 26.51
CA ILE A 74 -5.86 -21.40 26.48
C ILE A 74 -5.05 -22.67 26.70
N VAL A 75 -3.87 -22.78 26.12
CA VAL A 75 -3.01 -23.96 26.27
C VAL A 75 -2.54 -24.12 27.71
N ILE A 76 -2.21 -23.00 28.39
CA ILE A 76 -1.77 -23.02 29.79
C ILE A 76 -2.93 -23.41 30.75
N GLU A 77 -4.14 -22.94 30.44
CA GLU A 77 -5.31 -23.18 31.31
C GLU A 77 -5.97 -24.55 31.07
N SER A 78 -5.72 -25.20 29.93
CA SER A 78 -6.38 -26.44 29.55
C SER A 78 -5.53 -27.68 29.85
N GLU A 79 -6.16 -28.76 30.33
CA GLU A 79 -5.52 -30.08 30.34
C GLU A 79 -5.30 -30.58 28.90
N ALA A 80 -4.11 -31.12 28.62
CA ALA A 80 -3.70 -31.56 27.28
C ALA A 80 -4.70 -32.55 26.62
N SER A 81 -5.39 -33.37 27.44
CA SER A 81 -6.35 -34.38 26.96
C SER A 81 -7.66 -33.77 26.41
N SER A 82 -8.07 -32.59 26.89
CA SER A 82 -9.34 -31.94 26.53
C SER A 82 -9.19 -30.72 25.62
N LEU A 83 -7.96 -30.27 25.41
CA LEU A 83 -7.65 -29.02 24.71
C LEU A 83 -8.27 -28.94 23.30
N VAL A 84 -8.02 -29.96 22.48
CA VAL A 84 -8.53 -30.02 21.10
C VAL A 84 -10.05 -30.19 21.07
N ALA A 85 -10.59 -31.08 21.89
CA ALA A 85 -12.02 -31.37 21.91
C ALA A 85 -12.85 -30.17 22.38
N LYS A 86 -12.34 -29.36 23.33
CA LYS A 86 -13.04 -28.19 23.85
C LYS A 86 -12.89 -26.96 22.96
N ASN A 87 -11.74 -26.81 22.32
CA ASN A 87 -11.37 -25.58 21.58
C ASN A 87 -11.24 -25.78 20.08
N TRP A 88 -11.81 -26.85 19.50
CA TRP A 88 -11.67 -27.18 18.07
C TRP A 88 -12.12 -26.05 17.14
N ALA A 89 -13.17 -25.30 17.50
CA ALA A 89 -13.69 -24.21 16.72
C ALA A 89 -12.70 -23.02 16.67
N LEU A 90 -12.02 -22.73 17.79
CA LEU A 90 -10.99 -21.71 17.84
C LEU A 90 -9.77 -22.11 17.01
N ILE A 91 -9.32 -23.36 17.14
CA ILE A 91 -8.19 -23.89 16.39
C ILE A 91 -8.48 -23.84 14.88
N LEU A 92 -9.71 -24.21 14.49
CA LEU A 92 -10.14 -24.11 13.10
C LEU A 92 -10.17 -22.65 12.61
N ALA A 93 -10.77 -21.73 13.40
CA ALA A 93 -10.81 -20.32 13.06
C ALA A 93 -9.41 -19.70 12.94
N ALA A 94 -8.51 -20.01 13.87
CA ALA A 94 -7.12 -19.58 13.84
C ALA A 94 -6.38 -20.13 12.60
N SER A 95 -6.62 -21.40 12.27
CA SER A 95 -6.05 -22.03 11.08
C SER A 95 -6.55 -21.36 9.79
N VAL A 96 -7.85 -21.12 9.67
CA VAL A 96 -8.43 -20.41 8.51
C VAL A 96 -7.86 -18.99 8.41
N PHE A 97 -7.74 -18.29 9.53
CA PHE A 97 -7.16 -16.96 9.57
C PHE A 97 -5.70 -16.96 9.09
N LEU A 98 -4.86 -17.85 9.61
CA LEU A 98 -3.43 -17.91 9.30
C LEU A 98 -3.15 -18.42 7.88
N PHE A 99 -3.87 -19.45 7.43
CA PHE A 99 -3.59 -20.09 6.14
C PHE A 99 -4.33 -19.48 4.96
N PHE A 100 -5.42 -18.76 5.19
CA PHE A 100 -6.21 -18.17 4.09
C PHE A 100 -6.26 -16.65 4.17
N LEU A 101 -6.68 -16.06 5.29
CA LEU A 101 -6.90 -14.62 5.35
C LEU A 101 -5.57 -13.84 5.27
N ARG A 102 -4.59 -14.23 6.07
CA ARG A 102 -3.27 -13.58 6.07
C ARG A 102 -2.58 -13.62 4.70
N PRO A 103 -2.36 -14.78 4.06
CA PRO A 103 -1.71 -14.81 2.75
C PRO A 103 -2.54 -14.11 1.66
N THR A 104 -3.86 -14.15 1.73
CA THR A 104 -4.73 -13.46 0.77
C THR A 104 -4.57 -11.93 0.87
N THR A 105 -4.60 -11.37 2.08
CA THR A 105 -4.39 -9.92 2.29
C THR A 105 -3.00 -9.49 1.86
N PHE A 106 -1.98 -10.28 2.15
CA PHE A 106 -0.61 -10.04 1.70
C PHE A 106 -0.49 -10.07 0.17
N LEU A 107 -1.07 -11.07 -0.49
CA LEU A 107 -1.04 -11.20 -1.95
C LEU A 107 -1.76 -10.03 -2.63
N ILE A 108 -2.92 -9.62 -2.12
CA ILE A 108 -3.67 -8.47 -2.65
C ILE A 108 -2.85 -7.18 -2.51
N SER A 109 -2.29 -6.92 -1.32
CA SER A 109 -1.48 -5.73 -1.09
C SER A 109 -0.24 -5.70 -1.97
N SER A 110 0.50 -6.83 -2.05
CA SER A 110 1.69 -6.96 -2.90
C SER A 110 1.37 -6.82 -4.39
N TYR A 111 0.26 -7.38 -4.86
CA TYR A 111 -0.19 -7.24 -6.24
C TYR A 111 -0.50 -5.78 -6.57
N LEU A 112 -1.29 -5.10 -5.74
CA LEU A 112 -1.64 -3.69 -5.94
C LEU A 112 -0.39 -2.81 -5.97
N GLN A 113 0.58 -3.06 -5.10
CA GLN A 113 1.82 -2.30 -5.05
C GLN A 113 2.73 -2.56 -6.25
N SER A 114 3.05 -3.83 -6.51
CA SER A 114 4.13 -4.20 -7.44
C SER A 114 3.65 -4.26 -8.90
N VAL A 115 2.39 -4.60 -9.14
CA VAL A 115 1.87 -4.80 -10.50
C VAL A 115 1.04 -3.60 -10.97
N VAL A 116 0.29 -2.95 -10.07
CA VAL A 116 -0.61 -1.86 -10.44
C VAL A 116 0.05 -0.50 -10.21
N LEU A 117 0.41 -0.19 -8.96
CA LEU A 117 0.86 1.15 -8.56
C LEU A 117 2.24 1.49 -9.11
N SER A 118 3.26 0.70 -8.80
CA SER A 118 4.64 1.05 -9.12
C SER A 118 4.84 1.27 -10.64
N PRO A 119 4.49 0.33 -11.54
CA PRO A 119 4.67 0.54 -12.96
C PRO A 119 3.67 1.55 -13.54
N GLY A 120 2.42 1.56 -13.04
CA GLY A 120 1.38 2.47 -13.53
C GLY A 120 1.71 3.93 -13.24
N LEU A 121 2.14 4.25 -12.02
CA LEU A 121 2.53 5.61 -11.63
C LEU A 121 3.79 6.07 -12.38
N ARG A 122 4.81 5.22 -12.50
CA ARG A 122 6.02 5.56 -13.26
C ARG A 122 5.69 5.92 -14.71
N THR A 123 4.88 5.10 -15.37
CA THR A 123 4.50 5.32 -16.76
C THR A 123 3.62 6.56 -16.92
N LEU A 124 2.64 6.78 -16.01
CA LEU A 124 1.78 7.95 -16.05
C LEU A 124 2.57 9.25 -15.89
N VAL A 125 3.43 9.32 -14.87
CA VAL A 125 4.24 10.51 -14.57
C VAL A 125 5.22 10.78 -15.71
N ALA A 126 5.92 9.76 -16.20
CA ALA A 126 6.82 9.87 -17.34
C ALA A 126 6.07 10.38 -18.58
N ALA A 127 4.90 9.84 -18.90
CA ALA A 127 4.10 10.26 -20.04
C ALA A 127 3.62 11.73 -19.91
N ARG A 128 3.25 12.17 -18.71
CA ARG A 128 2.85 13.57 -18.46
C ARG A 128 4.01 14.54 -18.62
N LEU A 129 5.15 14.23 -18.00
CA LEU A 129 6.36 15.05 -18.13
C LEU A 129 6.84 15.12 -19.57
N HIS A 130 6.90 13.98 -20.24
CA HIS A 130 7.34 13.91 -21.64
C HIS A 130 6.44 14.72 -22.57
N ARG A 131 5.11 14.61 -22.43
CA ARG A 131 4.16 15.43 -23.22
C ARG A 131 4.35 16.92 -22.96
N TRP A 132 4.63 17.32 -21.72
CA TRP A 132 4.91 18.70 -21.39
C TRP A 132 6.20 19.18 -22.05
N THR A 133 7.28 18.42 -21.96
CA THR A 133 8.57 18.74 -22.55
C THR A 133 8.49 18.86 -24.06
N LEU A 134 7.79 17.94 -24.74
CA LEU A 134 7.58 18.00 -26.21
C LEU A 134 6.79 19.23 -26.67
N GLY A 135 6.04 19.87 -25.79
CA GLY A 135 5.33 21.13 -26.08
C GLY A 135 6.21 22.37 -26.18
N HIS A 136 7.51 22.26 -25.85
CA HIS A 136 8.45 23.38 -25.89
C HIS A 136 9.04 23.61 -27.28
N ALA A 137 9.45 24.86 -27.54
CA ALA A 137 10.09 25.24 -28.80
C ALA A 137 11.46 24.56 -28.99
N LYS A 138 11.88 24.36 -30.20
CA LYS A 138 13.17 23.74 -30.57
C LYS A 138 14.37 24.40 -29.86
N SER A 139 14.34 25.72 -29.67
CA SER A 139 15.37 26.47 -28.96
C SER A 139 15.58 26.05 -27.50
N TYR A 140 14.58 25.46 -26.89
CA TYR A 140 14.70 24.90 -25.51
C TYR A 140 15.66 23.71 -25.50
N PHE A 141 15.62 22.87 -26.54
CA PHE A 141 16.47 21.69 -26.66
C PHE A 141 17.87 22.02 -27.17
N ASP A 142 18.03 23.12 -27.87
CA ASP A 142 19.34 23.58 -28.41
C ASP A 142 20.23 24.13 -27.26
N ASN A 143 19.62 24.63 -26.16
CA ASN A 143 20.33 25.19 -25.02
C ASN A 143 20.66 24.18 -23.92
N ASP A 144 20.10 22.97 -23.96
CA ASP A 144 20.39 21.88 -23.02
C ASP A 144 20.51 20.55 -23.79
N PHE A 145 21.36 19.64 -23.28
CA PHE A 145 21.50 18.31 -23.87
C PHE A 145 20.18 17.55 -23.74
N ALA A 146 19.55 17.17 -24.84
CA ALA A 146 18.29 16.42 -24.86
C ALA A 146 18.34 15.15 -24.00
N GLY A 147 19.48 14.47 -23.95
CA GLY A 147 19.72 13.32 -23.07
C GLY A 147 19.63 13.66 -21.59
N ARG A 148 20.06 14.84 -21.16
CA ARG A 148 19.99 15.29 -19.76
C ARG A 148 18.55 15.58 -19.36
N ILE A 149 17.75 16.14 -20.23
CA ILE A 149 16.32 16.39 -20.00
C ILE A 149 15.59 15.06 -19.85
N ALA A 150 15.77 14.14 -20.79
CA ALA A 150 15.15 12.82 -20.73
C ALA A 150 15.53 12.04 -19.46
N GLN A 151 16.79 12.10 -19.04
CA GLN A 151 17.23 11.46 -17.81
C GLN A 151 16.58 12.06 -16.55
N LYS A 152 16.41 13.38 -16.49
CA LYS A 152 15.70 14.06 -15.39
C LYS A 152 14.22 13.67 -15.33
N GLU A 153 13.55 13.52 -16.48
CA GLU A 153 12.16 13.06 -16.55
C GLU A 153 12.02 11.65 -15.97
N VAL A 154 12.90 10.73 -16.38
CA VAL A 154 12.91 9.35 -15.89
C VAL A 154 13.19 9.31 -14.37
N GLN A 155 14.19 10.06 -13.90
CA GLN A 155 14.50 10.15 -12.48
C GLN A 155 13.35 10.72 -11.66
N ALA A 156 12.71 11.80 -12.11
CA ALA A 156 11.58 12.42 -11.46
C ALA A 156 10.37 11.48 -11.39
N SER A 157 10.07 10.76 -12.50
CA SER A 157 8.96 9.81 -12.52
C SER A 157 9.18 8.62 -11.60
N ASN A 158 10.40 8.08 -11.56
CA ASN A 158 10.75 6.98 -10.65
C ASN A 158 10.68 7.45 -9.19
N ALA A 159 11.33 8.57 -8.85
CA ALA A 159 11.36 9.08 -7.48
C ALA A 159 9.96 9.40 -6.95
N LEU A 160 9.08 9.99 -7.78
CA LEU A 160 7.71 10.27 -7.37
C LEU A 160 6.91 8.98 -7.16
N ALA A 161 6.99 8.04 -8.09
CA ALA A 161 6.28 6.78 -7.98
C ALA A 161 6.74 6.00 -6.75
N ASP A 162 8.05 5.90 -6.51
CA ASP A 162 8.62 5.21 -5.36
C ASP A 162 8.19 5.88 -4.05
N ALA A 163 8.23 7.21 -3.97
CA ALA A 163 7.79 7.94 -2.78
C ALA A 163 6.30 7.70 -2.47
N VAL A 164 5.43 7.74 -3.48
CA VAL A 164 3.99 7.50 -3.30
C VAL A 164 3.72 6.05 -2.86
N VAL A 165 4.37 5.08 -3.52
CA VAL A 165 4.24 3.66 -3.17
C VAL A 165 4.74 3.41 -1.75
N GLU A 166 5.88 3.99 -1.37
CA GLU A 166 6.45 3.85 -0.03
C GLU A 166 5.54 4.44 1.06
N ILE A 167 4.97 5.62 0.83
CA ILE A 167 4.01 6.21 1.76
C ILE A 167 2.79 5.30 1.93
N ILE A 168 2.23 4.78 0.86
CA ILE A 168 1.04 3.93 0.92
C ILE A 168 1.35 2.59 1.59
N HIS A 169 2.46 1.96 1.22
CA HIS A 169 2.77 0.62 1.71
C HIS A 169 3.40 0.67 3.10
N THR A 170 4.45 1.45 3.31
CA THR A 170 5.21 1.43 4.57
C THR A 170 4.60 2.32 5.63
N VAL A 171 4.28 3.58 5.30
CA VAL A 171 3.78 4.52 6.31
C VAL A 171 2.37 4.17 6.76
N LEU A 172 1.44 3.90 5.83
CA LEU A 172 0.07 3.53 6.21
C LEU A 172 0.01 2.17 6.89
N PHE A 173 0.82 1.20 6.45
CA PHE A 173 0.97 -0.09 7.13
C PHE A 173 1.46 0.10 8.58
N ALA A 174 2.51 0.90 8.80
CA ALA A 174 3.05 1.16 10.13
C ALA A 174 2.02 1.85 11.04
N ILE A 175 1.33 2.88 10.52
CA ILE A 175 0.26 3.56 11.27
C ILE A 175 -0.86 2.58 11.65
N ALA A 176 -1.30 1.73 10.71
CA ALA A 176 -2.33 0.74 10.98
C ALA A 176 -1.89 -0.30 12.01
N THR A 177 -0.65 -0.76 11.94
CA THR A 177 -0.05 -1.69 12.90
C THR A 177 -0.04 -1.08 14.32
N VAL A 178 0.46 0.16 14.46
CA VAL A 178 0.50 0.84 15.76
C VAL A 178 -0.89 1.14 16.29
N ALA A 179 -1.80 1.61 15.45
CA ALA A 179 -3.18 1.88 15.86
C ALA A 179 -3.90 0.60 16.34
N THR A 180 -3.73 -0.51 15.62
CA THR A 180 -4.32 -1.80 16.00
C THR A 180 -3.68 -2.34 17.29
N ALA A 181 -2.37 -2.25 17.45
CA ALA A 181 -1.68 -2.62 18.66
C ALA A 181 -2.16 -1.79 19.87
N PHE A 182 -2.28 -0.46 19.67
CA PHE A 182 -2.85 0.43 20.70
C PHE A 182 -4.26 0.00 21.11
N LEU A 183 -5.14 -0.28 20.16
CA LEU A 183 -6.52 -0.70 20.46
C LEU A 183 -6.55 -2.02 21.23
N ILE A 184 -5.75 -3.01 20.82
CA ILE A 184 -5.69 -4.33 21.48
C ILE A 184 -5.15 -4.18 22.90
N ILE A 185 -4.05 -3.49 23.10
CA ILE A 185 -3.40 -3.34 24.41
C ILE A 185 -4.24 -2.46 25.33
N SER A 186 -4.85 -1.39 24.81
CA SER A 186 -5.70 -0.49 25.58
C SER A 186 -6.98 -1.15 26.07
N SER A 187 -7.42 -2.23 25.45
CA SER A 187 -8.56 -3.02 25.94
C SER A 187 -8.25 -3.74 27.26
N VAL A 188 -6.96 -3.97 27.57
CA VAL A 188 -6.50 -4.55 28.84
C VAL A 188 -6.11 -3.43 29.83
N ASP A 189 -5.19 -2.54 29.43
CA ASP A 189 -4.81 -1.35 30.20
C ASP A 189 -4.43 -0.20 29.25
N TRP A 190 -5.19 0.89 29.30
CA TRP A 190 -4.96 2.06 28.45
C TRP A 190 -3.59 2.73 28.66
N ARG A 191 -3.03 2.59 29.88
CA ARG A 191 -1.71 3.14 30.22
C ARG A 191 -0.59 2.45 29.45
N VAL A 192 -0.70 1.14 29.29
CA VAL A 192 0.26 0.34 28.51
C VAL A 192 0.11 0.67 27.02
N GLY A 193 -1.11 0.90 26.54
CA GLY A 193 -1.34 1.36 25.16
C GLY A 193 -0.62 2.69 24.86
N LEU A 194 -0.66 3.66 25.79
CA LEU A 194 0.07 4.93 25.62
C LEU A 194 1.58 4.75 25.53
N LEU A 195 2.17 3.77 26.23
CA LEU A 195 3.60 3.48 26.14
C LEU A 195 3.99 3.03 24.71
N VAL A 196 3.14 2.26 24.04
CA VAL A 196 3.37 1.81 22.65
C VAL A 196 3.41 3.02 21.69
N VAL A 197 2.47 3.94 21.84
CA VAL A 197 2.44 5.17 21.03
C VAL A 197 3.65 6.04 21.30
N PHE A 198 3.99 6.23 22.59
CA PHE A 198 5.17 7.02 22.99
C PHE A 198 6.46 6.41 22.44
N TRP A 199 6.61 5.10 22.53
CA TRP A 199 7.76 4.39 21.97
C TRP A 199 7.86 4.57 20.45
N PHE A 200 6.75 4.44 19.74
CA PHE A 200 6.70 4.63 18.29
C PHE A 200 7.11 6.05 17.87
N VAL A 201 6.57 7.09 18.54
CA VAL A 201 6.91 8.49 18.28
C VAL A 201 8.36 8.82 18.64
N GLY A 202 8.92 8.15 19.67
CA GLY A 202 10.31 8.35 20.07
C GLY A 202 11.33 7.61 19.19
N PHE A 203 10.87 6.59 18.45
CA PHE A 203 11.71 5.81 17.55
C PHE A 203 11.85 6.45 16.16
N TYR A 204 10.82 7.19 15.70
CA TYR A 204 10.79 7.88 14.41
C TYR A 204 11.03 9.39 14.56
#